data_6ab56314128e3c85e3e48b0652e47d9e
#
_entry.id   6ab56314128e3c85e3e48b0652e47d9e
#
_cell.length_a   1.000
_cell.length_b   1.000
_cell.length_c   1.000
_cell.angle_alpha   90.00
_cell.angle_beta   90.00
_cell.angle_gamma   90.00
#
_symmetry.space_group_name_H-M   'P 1'
#
loop_
_entity.id
_entity.type
_entity.pdbx_description
1 polymer ?
#
loop_
_entity_poly.entity_id
_entity_poly.type
_entity_poly.pdbx_seq_one_letter_code
_entity_poly.pdbx_strand_id
1 'polypeptide(L)'
;MDGFTDDELATLASVLDEIIPPSPDGRLPGAGEVGVATHVDRALAQLPDLRAMVRDGLAELEQAAEARHGRRFAALSRPERAALVGEQSFTFPLTLHTYVGYYQAPRVVAALGMEPRPPHPQGYTMAPNDLTLLDPVRKRAPFFRPC
;
A
#
# COMPACT_ATOMS: atom_id res chain seq x y z
N MET A 1 -14.96 7.86 11.16
CA MET A 1 -13.64 7.67 11.82
C MET A 1 -12.68 8.62 11.16
N ASP A 2 -12.01 9.42 11.97
CA ASP A 2 -11.09 10.44 11.46
C ASP A 2 -9.82 9.79 10.89
N GLY A 3 -9.32 10.33 9.77
CA GLY A 3 -8.05 9.94 9.15
C GLY A 3 -6.86 10.15 10.10
N PHE A 4 -5.66 9.80 9.66
CA PHE A 4 -4.45 10.23 10.34
C PHE A 4 -4.30 11.75 10.21
N THR A 5 -3.80 12.39 11.25
CA THR A 5 -3.44 13.80 11.23
C THR A 5 -2.22 14.05 10.33
N ASP A 6 -1.97 15.29 9.94
CA ASP A 6 -0.78 15.65 9.14
C ASP A 6 0.53 15.23 9.83
N ASP A 7 0.59 15.37 11.15
CA ASP A 7 1.74 14.94 11.95
C ASP A 7 1.91 13.41 11.95
N GLU A 8 0.81 12.66 12.12
CA GLU A 8 0.82 11.20 12.03
C GLU A 8 1.21 10.73 10.62
N LEU A 9 0.73 11.40 9.57
CA LEU A 9 1.09 11.11 8.18
C LEU A 9 2.58 11.37 7.91
N ALA A 10 3.15 12.42 8.48
CA ALA A 10 4.57 12.71 8.33
C ALA A 10 5.45 11.65 9.02
N THR A 11 5.07 11.23 10.22
CA THR A 11 5.74 10.14 10.94
C THR A 11 5.58 8.82 10.20
N LEU A 12 4.37 8.51 9.73
CA LEU A 12 4.09 7.32 8.92
C LEU A 12 4.95 7.31 7.64
N ALA A 13 5.02 8.42 6.89
CA ALA A 13 5.87 8.49 5.70
C ALA A 13 7.33 8.15 5.99
N SER A 14 7.85 8.61 7.13
CA SER A 14 9.21 8.29 7.56
C SER A 14 9.39 6.81 7.93
N VAL A 15 8.37 6.17 8.52
CA VAL A 15 8.35 4.72 8.77
C VAL A 15 8.32 3.94 7.46
N LEU A 16 7.52 4.39 6.49
CA LEU A 16 7.42 3.74 5.18
C LEU A 16 8.75 3.79 4.41
N ASP A 17 9.54 4.85 4.58
CA ASP A 17 10.91 4.95 4.02
C ASP A 17 11.90 3.97 4.67
N GLU A 18 11.66 3.53 5.89
CA GLU A 18 12.47 2.46 6.50
C GLU A 18 12.03 1.06 6.00
N ILE A 19 10.76 0.88 5.62
CA ILE A 19 10.25 -0.37 5.02
C ILE A 19 10.74 -0.50 3.57
N ILE A 20 10.58 0.54 2.75
CA ILE A 20 11.08 0.61 1.37
C ILE A 20 11.87 1.90 1.22
N PRO A 21 13.17 1.86 1.44
CA PRO A 21 14.03 3.03 1.30
C PRO A 21 14.27 3.41 -0.16
N PRO A 22 14.66 4.66 -0.43
CA PRO A 22 15.11 5.03 -1.75
C PRO A 22 16.33 4.20 -2.16
N SER A 23 16.40 3.84 -3.44
CA SER A 23 17.53 3.07 -3.96
C SER A 23 18.83 3.88 -3.90
N PRO A 24 19.99 3.22 -3.68
CA PRO A 24 21.28 3.91 -3.59
C PRO A 24 21.66 4.70 -4.85
N ASP A 25 21.17 4.28 -6.01
CA ASP A 25 21.39 4.93 -7.31
C ASP A 25 20.39 6.06 -7.61
N GLY A 26 19.44 6.32 -6.70
CA GLY A 26 18.40 7.35 -6.82
C GLY A 26 17.33 7.06 -7.86
N ARG A 27 17.31 5.87 -8.48
CA ARG A 27 16.32 5.51 -9.51
C ARG A 27 14.94 5.25 -8.92
N LEU A 28 14.88 4.57 -7.78
CA LEU A 28 13.64 4.26 -7.08
C LEU A 28 13.51 5.17 -5.85
N PRO A 29 12.40 5.90 -5.72
CA PRO A 29 12.14 6.73 -4.54
C PRO A 29 11.85 5.87 -3.32
N GLY A 30 11.93 6.47 -2.13
CA GLY A 30 11.40 5.85 -0.92
C GLY A 30 9.87 5.81 -0.90
N ALA A 31 9.31 4.92 -0.09
CA ALA A 31 7.85 4.78 -0.01
C ALA A 31 7.16 6.02 0.58
N GLY A 32 7.82 6.72 1.50
CA GLY A 32 7.32 7.98 2.05
C GLY A 32 7.27 9.12 1.03
N GLU A 33 8.11 9.07 -0.01
CA GLU A 33 8.20 10.12 -1.04
C GLU A 33 7.10 10.05 -2.11
N VAL A 34 6.41 8.93 -2.25
CA VAL A 34 5.48 8.68 -3.37
C VAL A 34 4.02 8.56 -2.95
N GLY A 35 3.68 9.13 -1.79
CA GLY A 35 2.29 9.22 -1.33
C GLY A 35 1.72 7.91 -0.78
N VAL A 36 2.55 6.94 -0.44
CA VAL A 36 2.10 5.66 0.13
C VAL A 36 1.40 5.87 1.47
N ALA A 37 1.79 6.88 2.27
CA ALA A 37 1.11 7.20 3.53
C ALA A 37 -0.39 7.47 3.32
N THR A 38 -0.75 8.22 2.29
CA THR A 38 -2.16 8.47 1.93
C THR A 38 -2.88 7.19 1.47
N HIS A 39 -2.18 6.30 0.75
CA HIS A 39 -2.74 4.99 0.37
C HIS A 39 -3.02 4.14 1.61
N VAL A 40 -2.07 4.07 2.54
CA VAL A 40 -2.21 3.35 3.81
C VAL A 40 -3.37 3.91 4.62
N ASP A 41 -3.47 5.23 4.77
CA ASP A 41 -4.58 5.87 5.50
C ASP A 41 -5.95 5.43 4.97
N ARG A 42 -6.12 5.42 3.64
CA ARG A 42 -7.36 4.96 2.99
C ARG A 42 -7.59 3.45 3.20
N ALA A 43 -6.56 2.63 3.07
CA ALA A 43 -6.68 1.18 3.26
C ALA A 43 -7.07 0.83 4.70
N LEU A 44 -6.44 1.48 5.68
CA LEU A 44 -6.71 1.27 7.09
C LEU A 44 -8.07 1.83 7.55
N ALA A 45 -8.73 2.68 6.76
CA ALA A 45 -10.09 3.12 7.06
C ALA A 45 -11.09 1.96 7.14
N GLN A 46 -10.82 0.86 6.45
CA GLN A 46 -11.63 -0.37 6.48
C GLN A 46 -11.16 -1.41 7.52
N LEU A 47 -10.07 -1.12 8.25
CA LEU A 47 -9.42 -2.02 9.21
C LEU A 47 -9.18 -1.29 10.55
N PRO A 48 -10.24 -1.05 11.33
CA PRO A 48 -10.18 -0.18 12.52
C PRO A 48 -9.16 -0.66 13.56
N ASP A 49 -9.05 -1.96 13.79
CA ASP A 49 -8.11 -2.51 14.78
C ASP A 49 -6.66 -2.31 14.34
N LEU A 50 -6.36 -2.55 13.04
CA LEU A 50 -5.03 -2.30 12.50
C LEU A 50 -4.72 -0.80 12.48
N ARG A 51 -5.71 0.04 12.19
CA ARG A 51 -5.55 1.50 12.26
C ARG A 51 -5.19 1.97 13.66
N ALA A 52 -5.88 1.47 14.67
CA ALA A 52 -5.57 1.78 16.08
C ALA A 52 -4.14 1.35 16.43
N MET A 53 -3.78 0.10 16.11
CA MET A 53 -2.43 -0.43 16.33
C MET A 53 -1.35 0.44 15.67
N VAL A 54 -1.54 0.88 14.43
CA VAL A 54 -0.59 1.74 13.71
C VAL A 54 -0.51 3.11 14.39
N ARG A 55 -1.65 3.72 14.77
CA ARG A 55 -1.68 5.01 15.45
C ARG A 55 -0.94 4.97 16.79
N ASP A 56 -1.18 3.95 17.59
CA ASP A 56 -0.51 3.75 18.88
C ASP A 56 1.01 3.59 18.66
N GLY A 57 1.40 2.76 17.68
CA GLY A 57 2.81 2.58 17.33
C GLY A 57 3.51 3.84 16.83
N LEU A 58 2.83 4.69 16.05
CA LEU A 58 3.38 6.00 15.64
C LEU A 58 3.58 6.92 16.86
N ALA A 59 2.65 6.93 17.82
CA ALA A 59 2.78 7.70 19.05
C ALA A 59 3.95 7.18 19.90
N GLU A 60 4.12 5.88 20.03
CA GLU A 60 5.26 5.26 20.72
C GLU A 60 6.59 5.63 20.07
N LEU A 61 6.67 5.64 18.72
CA LEU A 61 7.86 6.07 18.00
C LEU A 61 8.22 7.53 18.27
N GLU A 62 7.24 8.44 18.27
CA GLU A 62 7.47 9.84 18.59
C GLU A 62 7.97 10.01 20.04
N GLN A 63 7.37 9.31 20.99
CA GLN A 63 7.83 9.33 22.39
C GLN A 63 9.26 8.79 22.54
N ALA A 64 9.58 7.69 21.87
CA ALA A 64 10.92 7.11 21.91
C ALA A 64 11.96 8.02 21.24
N ALA A 65 11.60 8.68 20.13
CA ALA A 65 12.45 9.64 19.43
C ALA A 65 12.77 10.85 20.31
N GLU A 66 11.76 11.42 20.95
CA GLU A 66 11.93 12.54 21.88
C GLU A 66 12.78 12.13 23.12
N ALA A 67 12.46 10.98 23.72
CA ALA A 67 13.18 10.51 24.90
C ALA A 67 14.65 10.18 24.66
N ARG A 68 14.99 9.59 23.50
CA ARG A 68 16.36 9.14 23.20
C ARG A 68 17.20 10.20 22.49
N HIS A 69 16.56 11.06 21.69
CA HIS A 69 17.26 11.97 20.78
C HIS A 69 16.87 13.45 20.93
N GLY A 70 15.81 13.77 21.71
CA GLY A 70 15.31 15.14 21.88
C GLY A 70 14.78 15.75 20.58
N ARG A 71 14.29 14.92 19.66
CA ARG A 71 13.83 15.33 18.33
C ARG A 71 12.64 14.48 17.89
N ARG A 72 11.79 15.03 16.99
CA ARG A 72 10.73 14.26 16.35
C ARG A 72 11.30 13.12 15.51
N PHE A 73 10.58 12.03 15.39
CA PHE A 73 10.99 10.83 14.64
C PHE A 73 11.38 11.16 13.19
N ALA A 74 10.58 11.95 12.48
CA ALA A 74 10.87 12.35 11.11
C ALA A 74 12.16 13.18 10.93
N ALA A 75 12.65 13.82 12.01
CA ALA A 75 13.89 14.60 12.01
C ALA A 75 15.15 13.79 12.37
N LEU A 76 14.98 12.51 12.69
CA LEU A 76 16.10 11.59 12.98
C LEU A 76 16.84 11.19 11.71
N SER A 77 18.12 10.85 11.86
CA SER A 77 18.88 10.21 10.79
C SER A 77 18.32 8.80 10.50
N ARG A 78 18.58 8.30 9.30
CA ARG A 78 18.10 6.98 8.90
C ARG A 78 18.55 5.85 9.85
N PRO A 79 19.81 5.75 10.31
CA PRO A 79 20.21 4.74 11.29
C PRO A 79 19.45 4.83 12.61
N GLU A 80 19.17 6.05 13.11
CA GLU A 80 18.40 6.27 14.34
C GLU A 80 16.93 5.82 14.16
N ARG A 81 16.29 6.16 13.01
CA ARG A 81 14.94 5.70 12.69
C ARG A 81 14.86 4.18 12.55
N ALA A 82 15.79 3.59 11.79
CA ALA A 82 15.84 2.14 11.60
C ALA A 82 15.95 1.37 12.92
N ALA A 83 16.74 1.86 13.88
CA ALA A 83 16.86 1.27 15.19
C ALA A 83 15.52 1.29 15.95
N LEU A 84 14.82 2.43 15.94
CA LEU A 84 13.51 2.57 16.61
C LEU A 84 12.42 1.74 15.94
N VAL A 85 12.37 1.74 14.61
CA VAL A 85 11.38 0.97 13.81
C VAL A 85 11.58 -0.53 14.01
N GLY A 86 12.81 -1.00 14.12
CA GLY A 86 13.13 -2.41 14.36
C GLY A 86 12.61 -2.96 15.69
N GLU A 87 12.31 -2.09 16.65
CA GLU A 87 11.71 -2.46 17.95
C GLU A 87 10.18 -2.58 17.88
N GLN A 88 9.54 -2.17 16.77
CA GLN A 88 8.09 -2.02 16.65
C GLN A 88 7.42 -3.20 15.94
N SER A 89 6.38 -3.76 16.57
CA SER A 89 5.63 -4.90 16.01
C SER A 89 4.60 -4.49 14.94
N PHE A 90 4.11 -3.25 14.97
CA PHE A 90 3.08 -2.79 14.03
C PHE A 90 3.60 -2.66 12.58
N THR A 91 4.90 -2.63 12.38
CA THR A 91 5.52 -2.52 11.05
C THR A 91 5.29 -3.76 10.19
N PHE A 92 5.19 -4.95 10.79
CA PHE A 92 4.98 -6.20 10.06
C PHE A 92 3.65 -6.21 9.27
N PRO A 93 2.46 -5.98 9.88
CA PRO A 93 1.21 -5.91 9.12
C PRO A 93 1.17 -4.70 8.17
N LEU A 94 1.86 -3.60 8.49
CA LEU A 94 1.96 -2.42 7.64
C LEU A 94 2.71 -2.70 6.33
N THR A 95 3.67 -3.63 6.34
CA THR A 95 4.52 -3.95 5.20
C THR A 95 3.72 -4.30 3.94
N LEU A 96 2.67 -5.12 4.05
CA LEU A 96 1.84 -5.49 2.91
C LEU A 96 1.20 -4.26 2.24
N HIS A 97 0.60 -3.37 3.05
CA HIS A 97 -0.02 -2.14 2.55
C HIS A 97 1.00 -1.18 1.94
N THR A 98 2.22 -1.18 2.47
CA THR A 98 3.34 -0.40 1.93
C THR A 98 3.70 -0.89 0.53
N TYR A 99 3.90 -2.19 0.34
CA TYR A 99 4.21 -2.76 -0.98
C TYR A 99 3.09 -2.51 -1.98
N VAL A 100 1.84 -2.74 -1.58
CA VAL A 100 0.68 -2.50 -2.46
C VAL A 100 0.62 -1.04 -2.92
N GLY A 101 0.76 -0.09 -2.01
CA GLY A 101 0.76 1.34 -2.33
C GLY A 101 1.98 1.74 -3.18
N TYR A 102 3.16 1.23 -2.86
CA TYR A 102 4.41 1.57 -3.52
C TYR A 102 4.44 1.16 -4.99
N TYR A 103 4.13 -0.11 -5.29
CA TYR A 103 4.17 -0.60 -6.67
C TYR A 103 3.00 -0.14 -7.54
N GLN A 104 2.02 0.55 -6.98
CA GLN A 104 0.98 1.25 -7.72
C GLN A 104 1.33 2.73 -8.00
N ALA A 105 2.33 3.28 -7.32
CA ALA A 105 2.72 4.67 -7.50
C ALA A 105 3.25 4.93 -8.92
N PRO A 106 2.70 5.90 -9.69
CA PRO A 106 3.10 6.11 -11.08
C PRO A 106 4.60 6.36 -11.27
N ARG A 107 5.23 7.06 -10.32
CA ARG A 107 6.67 7.34 -10.34
C ARG A 107 7.50 6.05 -10.21
N VAL A 108 7.05 5.09 -9.39
CA VAL A 108 7.71 3.79 -9.22
C VAL A 108 7.53 2.94 -10.47
N VAL A 109 6.31 2.85 -10.98
CA VAL A 109 5.99 2.09 -12.20
C VAL A 109 6.82 2.59 -13.38
N ALA A 110 6.91 3.90 -13.56
CA ALA A 110 7.74 4.52 -14.60
C ALA A 110 9.25 4.24 -14.40
N ALA A 111 9.74 4.29 -13.16
CA ALA A 111 11.15 3.98 -12.84
C ALA A 111 11.52 2.51 -13.13
N LEU A 112 10.53 1.61 -13.07
CA LEU A 112 10.67 0.20 -13.46
C LEU A 112 10.59 -0.01 -14.98
N GLY A 113 10.44 1.05 -15.78
CA GLY A 113 10.34 0.99 -17.25
C GLY A 113 8.97 0.55 -17.74
N MET A 114 7.95 0.60 -16.90
CA MET A 114 6.57 0.26 -17.25
C MET A 114 5.73 1.52 -17.44
N GLU A 115 4.66 1.40 -18.18
CA GLU A 115 3.71 2.48 -18.37
C GLU A 115 2.77 2.56 -17.15
N PRO A 116 2.66 3.74 -16.46
CA PRO A 116 1.86 3.87 -15.23
C PRO A 116 0.36 4.01 -15.53
N ARG A 117 -0.18 3.07 -16.27
CA ARG A 117 -1.60 2.97 -16.61
C ARG A 117 -2.02 1.50 -16.77
N PRO A 118 -3.32 1.19 -16.76
CA PRO A 118 -3.80 -0.16 -16.98
C PRO A 118 -3.23 -0.77 -18.27
N PRO A 119 -2.97 -2.08 -18.33
CA PRO A 119 -2.40 -2.75 -19.51
C PRO A 119 -3.20 -2.51 -20.81
N HIS A 120 -4.51 -2.31 -20.70
CA HIS A 120 -5.41 -2.03 -21.84
C HIS A 120 -6.34 -0.85 -21.51
N PRO A 121 -5.80 0.40 -21.40
CA PRO A 121 -6.58 1.56 -20.99
C PRO A 121 -7.72 1.91 -21.95
N GLN A 122 -7.62 1.51 -23.21
CA GLN A 122 -8.65 1.69 -24.25
C GLN A 122 -9.47 0.41 -24.46
N GLY A 123 -9.19 -0.65 -23.67
CA GLY A 123 -9.75 -1.98 -23.93
C GLY A 123 -9.15 -2.62 -25.19
N TYR A 124 -9.76 -3.66 -25.65
CA TYR A 124 -9.48 -4.31 -26.92
C TYR A 124 -10.79 -4.69 -27.59
N THR A 125 -10.77 -4.74 -28.93
CA THR A 125 -11.93 -5.14 -29.70
C THR A 125 -12.25 -6.61 -29.39
N MET A 126 -13.41 -6.83 -28.79
CA MET A 126 -13.92 -8.18 -28.57
C MET A 126 -14.76 -8.61 -29.76
N ALA A 127 -14.49 -9.80 -30.29
CA ALA A 127 -15.37 -10.41 -31.28
C ALA A 127 -16.72 -10.71 -30.60
N PRO A 128 -17.85 -10.56 -31.28
CA PRO A 128 -19.14 -11.02 -30.78
C PRO A 128 -19.09 -12.48 -30.38
N ASN A 129 -19.77 -12.84 -29.28
CA ASN A 129 -19.88 -14.24 -28.88
C ASN A 129 -20.61 -15.06 -29.95
N ASP A 130 -20.01 -16.18 -30.34
CA ASP A 130 -20.67 -17.15 -31.19
C ASP A 130 -21.62 -18.03 -30.35
N LEU A 131 -22.88 -17.59 -30.26
CA LEU A 131 -23.90 -18.29 -29.48
C LEU A 131 -24.35 -19.61 -30.13
N THR A 132 -23.96 -19.90 -31.40
CA THR A 132 -24.28 -21.19 -32.05
C THR A 132 -23.58 -22.36 -31.34
N LEU A 133 -22.49 -22.11 -30.65
CA LEU A 133 -21.80 -23.10 -29.80
C LEU A 133 -22.71 -23.64 -28.67
N LEU A 134 -23.77 -22.93 -28.32
CA LEU A 134 -24.76 -23.36 -27.33
C LEU A 134 -25.84 -24.28 -27.90
N ASP A 135 -26.01 -24.35 -29.22
CA ASP A 135 -27.08 -25.14 -29.87
C ASP A 135 -27.08 -26.63 -29.50
N PRO A 136 -25.93 -27.30 -29.38
CA PRO A 136 -25.88 -28.69 -28.88
C PRO A 136 -26.40 -28.82 -27.44
N VAL A 137 -26.16 -27.82 -26.62
CA VAL A 137 -26.61 -27.79 -25.22
C VAL A 137 -28.11 -27.50 -25.11
N ARG A 138 -28.59 -26.58 -25.91
CA ARG A 138 -30.04 -26.23 -25.95
C ARG A 138 -30.91 -27.41 -26.42
N LYS A 139 -30.34 -28.30 -27.23
CA LYS A 139 -31.05 -29.50 -27.74
C LYS A 139 -31.03 -30.66 -26.73
N ARG A 140 -30.30 -30.57 -25.62
CA ARG A 140 -30.30 -31.63 -24.59
C ARG A 140 -31.58 -31.63 -23.81
N ALA A 141 -32.02 -32.82 -23.42
CA ALA A 141 -33.15 -32.95 -22.47
C ALA A 141 -32.77 -32.30 -21.11
N PRO A 142 -33.75 -31.70 -20.40
CA PRO A 142 -33.50 -31.15 -19.08
C PRO A 142 -32.93 -32.20 -18.12
N PHE A 143 -31.87 -31.83 -17.39
CA PHE A 143 -31.27 -32.69 -16.36
C PHE A 143 -31.92 -32.54 -14.98
N PHE A 144 -32.74 -31.50 -14.80
CA PHE A 144 -33.43 -31.27 -13.53
C PHE A 144 -34.71 -32.10 -13.43
N ARG A 145 -35.06 -32.51 -12.22
CA ARG A 145 -36.39 -33.08 -11.94
C ARG A 145 -37.37 -31.91 -11.72
N PRO A 146 -38.50 -31.85 -12.43
CA PRO A 146 -39.50 -30.87 -12.09
C PRO A 146 -39.99 -31.12 -10.68
N CYS A 147 -40.15 -30.03 -9.88
CA CYS A 147 -40.73 -30.07 -8.54
C CYS A 147 -42.25 -30.26 -8.64
#